data_797f2b506568c90170003e41c73c1f16
#
_entry.id   797f2b506568c90170003e41c73c1f16
#
_cell.length_a   1.000
_cell.length_b   1.000
_cell.length_c   1.000
_cell.angle_alpha   90.00
_cell.angle_beta   90.00
_cell.angle_gamma   90.00
#
_symmetry.space_group_name_H-M   'P 1'
#
loop_
_entity.id
_entity.type
_entity.pdbx_description
1 polymer ?
#
loop_
_entity_poly.entity_id
_entity_poly.type
_entity_poly.pdbx_seq_one_letter_code
_entity_poly.pdbx_strand_id
1 'polypeptide(L)'
;HVIVCIDEFQQLANLPDWKRLEGTMRSVWQGQHSTTYCLYGSKRHMMMDIFGNSKNPFYRFGQMMTLKKIAKEYWKPFIHDSFYNYGKSISDEMIERICNAVQCHSWYMQQFCFLIWTRTATEVTEEIYQSQLTKLLDTNADMFITDIDGMPASQIAFLRAVCMGETHFNAQQVVAEYGLGAPRTITKNKKTLVERDFIEKSGDGFKMVDPVFELWFKREYCNILPQ
;
A
#
# COMPACT_ATOMS: atom_id res chain seq x y z
N HIS A 1 20.08 -29.97 -3.13
CA HIS A 1 18.88 -29.29 -2.62
C HIS A 1 18.54 -28.13 -3.56
N VAL A 2 17.27 -28.03 -3.99
CA VAL A 2 16.77 -26.98 -4.91
C VAL A 2 15.86 -26.04 -4.13
N ILE A 3 16.00 -24.74 -4.35
CA ILE A 3 15.07 -23.72 -3.84
C ILE A 3 14.34 -23.13 -5.04
N VAL A 4 13.01 -23.22 -5.01
CA VAL A 4 12.13 -22.65 -6.05
C VAL A 4 11.42 -21.45 -5.46
N CYS A 5 11.69 -20.28 -6.04
CA CYS A 5 11.05 -19.03 -5.65
C CYS A 5 9.98 -18.65 -6.70
N ILE A 6 8.74 -18.43 -6.28
CA ILE A 6 7.66 -18.04 -7.18
C ILE A 6 7.10 -16.70 -6.70
N ASP A 7 7.30 -15.67 -7.52
CA ASP A 7 6.80 -14.33 -7.29
C ASP A 7 5.35 -14.19 -7.74
N GLU A 8 4.61 -13.28 -7.10
CA GLU A 8 3.20 -12.97 -7.36
C GLU A 8 2.32 -14.24 -7.42
N PHE A 9 2.61 -15.20 -6.52
CA PHE A 9 1.98 -16.51 -6.51
C PHE A 9 0.44 -16.45 -6.50
N GLN A 10 -0.14 -15.43 -5.88
CA GLN A 10 -1.59 -15.23 -5.84
C GLN A 10 -2.20 -15.00 -7.23
N GLN A 11 -1.43 -14.61 -8.24
CA GLN A 11 -1.94 -14.42 -9.59
C GLN A 11 -2.46 -15.74 -10.18
N LEU A 12 -1.93 -16.87 -9.75
CA LEU A 12 -2.42 -18.19 -10.16
C LEU A 12 -3.89 -18.41 -9.77
N ALA A 13 -4.37 -17.77 -8.70
CA ALA A 13 -5.76 -17.86 -8.28
C ALA A 13 -6.76 -17.24 -9.28
N ASN A 14 -6.28 -16.46 -10.24
CA ASN A 14 -7.10 -15.89 -11.32
C ASN A 14 -7.30 -16.86 -12.50
N LEU A 15 -6.60 -18.00 -12.51
CA LEU A 15 -6.74 -19.00 -13.56
C LEU A 15 -8.10 -19.75 -13.43
N PRO A 16 -8.80 -20.03 -14.55
CA PRO A 16 -10.09 -20.73 -14.51
C PRO A 16 -10.04 -22.07 -13.78
N ASP A 17 -8.98 -22.84 -13.97
CA ASP A 17 -8.78 -24.16 -13.37
C ASP A 17 -7.95 -24.15 -12.08
N TRP A 18 -7.85 -23.01 -11.41
CA TRP A 18 -6.98 -22.84 -10.24
C TRP A 18 -7.14 -23.94 -9.20
N LYS A 19 -8.37 -24.26 -8.81
CA LYS A 19 -8.62 -25.26 -7.76
C LYS A 19 -8.07 -26.65 -8.09
N ARG A 20 -8.12 -27.06 -9.34
CA ARG A 20 -7.53 -28.31 -9.80
C ARG A 20 -6.00 -28.23 -9.79
N LEU A 21 -5.46 -27.12 -10.30
CA LEU A 21 -4.02 -26.86 -10.32
C LEU A 21 -3.45 -26.84 -8.90
N GLU A 22 -4.09 -26.12 -8.00
CA GLU A 22 -3.73 -26.00 -6.59
C GLU A 22 -3.62 -27.40 -5.92
N GLY A 23 -4.63 -28.24 -6.13
CA GLY A 23 -4.62 -29.62 -5.60
C GLY A 23 -3.50 -30.47 -6.18
N THR A 24 -3.24 -30.36 -7.49
CA THR A 24 -2.17 -31.09 -8.17
C THR A 24 -0.79 -30.65 -7.66
N MET A 25 -0.56 -29.33 -7.59
CA MET A 25 0.69 -28.75 -7.08
C MET A 25 0.96 -29.23 -5.66
N ARG A 26 -0.03 -29.15 -4.77
CA ARG A 26 0.12 -29.64 -3.39
C ARG A 26 0.51 -31.11 -3.36
N SER A 27 -0.18 -31.97 -4.10
CA SER A 27 0.09 -33.41 -4.11
C SER A 27 1.51 -33.73 -4.56
N VAL A 28 1.98 -33.04 -5.62
CA VAL A 28 3.34 -33.22 -6.14
C VAL A 28 4.38 -32.68 -5.16
N TRP A 29 4.18 -31.47 -4.64
CA TRP A 29 5.17 -30.80 -3.79
C TRP A 29 5.35 -31.47 -2.43
N GLN A 30 4.28 -32.05 -1.87
CA GLN A 30 4.40 -32.80 -0.62
C GLN A 30 5.32 -34.03 -0.70
N GLY A 31 5.48 -34.61 -1.89
CA GLY A 31 6.36 -35.76 -2.13
C GLY A 31 7.82 -35.38 -2.42
N GLN A 32 8.15 -34.10 -2.52
CA GLN A 32 9.49 -33.62 -2.87
C GLN A 32 10.32 -33.32 -1.63
N HIS A 33 11.29 -34.17 -1.31
CA HIS A 33 12.14 -34.02 -0.12
C HIS A 33 13.42 -33.21 -0.34
N SER A 34 13.82 -32.96 -1.60
CA SER A 34 15.03 -32.21 -1.96
C SER A 34 14.73 -30.79 -2.47
N THR A 35 13.48 -30.36 -2.44
CA THR A 35 13.04 -29.06 -2.93
C THR A 35 12.35 -28.27 -1.83
N THR A 36 12.70 -27.00 -1.69
CA THR A 36 12.01 -26.02 -0.83
C THR A 36 11.34 -24.99 -1.72
N TYR A 37 10.10 -24.67 -1.42
CA TYR A 37 9.33 -23.65 -2.14
C TYR A 37 9.24 -22.37 -1.31
N CYS A 38 9.58 -21.22 -1.92
CA CYS A 38 9.36 -19.89 -1.40
C CYS A 38 8.30 -19.21 -2.27
N LEU A 39 7.08 -19.08 -1.75
CA LEU A 39 5.93 -18.52 -2.46
C LEU A 39 5.64 -17.16 -1.87
N TYR A 40 5.71 -16.10 -2.67
CA TYR A 40 5.50 -14.75 -2.17
C TYR A 40 4.64 -13.93 -3.13
N GLY A 41 4.07 -12.84 -2.61
CA GLY A 41 3.20 -11.97 -3.38
C GLY A 41 2.76 -10.76 -2.60
N SER A 42 2.39 -9.71 -3.32
CA SER A 42 2.05 -8.39 -2.79
C SER A 42 0.61 -8.34 -2.23
N LYS A 43 -0.33 -9.12 -2.79
CA LYS A 43 -1.74 -9.09 -2.39
C LYS A 43 -2.02 -9.97 -1.18
N ARG A 44 -1.83 -9.39 -0.01
CA ARG A 44 -1.94 -10.09 1.28
C ARG A 44 -3.24 -10.85 1.46
N HIS A 45 -4.39 -10.25 1.12
CA HIS A 45 -5.69 -10.90 1.28
C HIS A 45 -5.83 -12.16 0.42
N MET A 46 -5.31 -12.14 -0.83
CA MET A 46 -5.32 -13.32 -1.71
C MET A 46 -4.39 -14.42 -1.19
N MET A 47 -3.18 -14.07 -0.73
CA MET A 47 -2.27 -15.03 -0.09
C MET A 47 -2.90 -15.65 1.15
N MET A 48 -3.58 -14.85 1.99
CA MET A 48 -4.31 -15.35 3.15
C MET A 48 -5.47 -16.25 2.78
N ASP A 49 -6.17 -16.01 1.68
CA ASP A 49 -7.22 -16.91 1.21
C ASP A 49 -6.61 -18.25 0.74
N ILE A 50 -5.55 -18.24 -0.04
CA ILE A 50 -4.90 -19.47 -0.54
C ILE A 50 -4.40 -20.35 0.62
N PHE A 51 -3.64 -19.79 1.56
CA PHE A 51 -2.92 -20.56 2.59
C PHE A 51 -3.62 -20.62 3.94
N GLY A 52 -4.52 -19.69 4.24
CA GLY A 52 -5.22 -19.57 5.52
C GLY A 52 -6.64 -20.12 5.54
N ASN A 53 -7.27 -20.35 4.38
CA ASN A 53 -8.63 -20.83 4.28
C ASN A 53 -8.64 -22.37 4.29
N SER A 54 -9.30 -22.95 5.31
CA SER A 54 -9.39 -24.42 5.50
C SER A 54 -10.04 -25.20 4.35
N LYS A 55 -10.73 -24.50 3.44
CA LYS A 55 -11.37 -25.11 2.24
C LYS A 55 -10.41 -25.24 1.06
N ASN A 56 -9.21 -24.65 1.14
CA ASN A 56 -8.26 -24.62 0.03
C ASN A 56 -7.20 -25.72 0.17
N PRO A 57 -6.76 -26.32 -0.94
CA PRO A 57 -5.72 -27.35 -0.95
C PRO A 57 -4.43 -26.89 -0.25
N PHE A 58 -3.98 -25.66 -0.41
CA PHE A 58 -2.77 -25.14 0.24
C PHE A 58 -2.95 -24.75 1.72
N TYR A 59 -4.11 -25.01 2.32
CA TYR A 59 -4.30 -24.72 3.74
C TYR A 59 -3.19 -25.35 4.59
N ARG A 60 -2.49 -24.50 5.37
CA ARG A 60 -1.35 -24.89 6.21
C ARG A 60 -0.27 -25.71 5.49
N PHE A 61 -0.05 -25.44 4.20
CA PHE A 61 0.96 -26.16 3.42
C PHE A 61 2.39 -25.80 3.84
N GLY A 62 2.62 -24.60 4.36
CA GLY A 62 3.92 -24.13 4.79
C GLY A 62 3.82 -23.09 5.90
N GLN A 63 4.97 -22.56 6.30
CA GLN A 63 5.04 -21.46 7.25
C GLN A 63 4.71 -20.14 6.55
N MET A 64 3.73 -19.42 7.08
CA MET A 64 3.41 -18.09 6.60
C MET A 64 4.28 -17.04 7.30
N MET A 65 4.89 -16.17 6.51
CA MET A 65 5.63 -15.01 6.99
C MET A 65 5.02 -13.73 6.40
N THR A 66 4.64 -12.81 7.26
CA THR A 66 4.17 -11.49 6.82
C THR A 66 5.29 -10.48 7.04
N LEU A 67 5.80 -9.90 5.95
CA LEU A 67 6.74 -8.80 6.02
C LEU A 67 5.98 -7.52 6.41
N LYS A 68 6.38 -6.93 7.54
CA LYS A 68 5.86 -5.64 8.00
C LYS A 68 6.66 -4.51 7.39
N LYS A 69 6.10 -3.30 7.39
CA LYS A 69 6.87 -2.09 7.09
C LYS A 69 8.07 -2.00 8.04
N ILE A 70 9.19 -1.51 7.53
CA ILE A 70 10.38 -1.22 8.35
C ILE A 70 10.00 -0.10 9.33
N ALA A 71 10.24 -0.31 10.61
CA ALA A 71 9.87 0.65 11.64
C ALA A 71 10.77 1.90 11.60
N LYS A 72 10.28 3.03 12.10
CA LYS A 72 10.99 4.32 12.09
C LYS A 72 12.37 4.24 12.73
N GLU A 73 12.50 3.42 13.79
CA GLU A 73 13.74 3.25 14.55
C GLU A 73 14.90 2.76 13.67
N TYR A 74 14.59 2.01 12.61
CA TYR A 74 15.58 1.52 11.66
C TYR A 74 15.81 2.50 10.50
N TRP A 75 14.78 3.27 10.11
CA TRP A 75 14.91 4.28 9.08
C TRP A 75 15.76 5.46 9.53
N LYS A 76 15.60 5.94 10.78
CA LYS A 76 16.32 7.11 11.31
C LYS A 76 17.84 7.01 11.15
N PRO A 77 18.53 6.01 11.72
CA PRO A 77 19.98 5.90 11.55
C PRO A 77 20.39 5.70 10.10
N PHE A 78 19.67 4.91 9.35
CA PHE A 78 19.96 4.66 7.94
C PHE A 78 19.94 5.95 7.10
N ILE A 79 18.93 6.79 7.28
CA ILE A 79 18.80 8.05 6.55
C ILE A 79 19.89 9.02 7.01
N HIS A 80 20.07 9.17 8.32
CA HIS A 80 21.10 10.05 8.89
C HIS A 80 22.49 9.70 8.34
N ASP A 81 22.89 8.44 8.41
CA ASP A 81 24.19 7.98 7.92
C ASP A 81 24.33 8.17 6.40
N SER A 82 23.24 7.94 5.65
CA SER A 82 23.23 8.14 4.20
C SER A 82 23.46 9.60 3.81
N PHE A 83 22.95 10.56 4.57
CA PHE A 83 23.20 11.98 4.33
C PHE A 83 24.61 12.38 4.81
N TYR A 84 24.98 11.97 6.01
CA TYR A 84 26.24 12.32 6.64
C TYR A 84 27.46 11.85 5.83
N ASN A 85 27.44 10.64 5.29
CA ASN A 85 28.53 10.07 4.48
C ASN A 85 28.83 10.86 3.20
N TYR A 86 27.92 11.75 2.79
CA TYR A 86 28.11 12.63 1.62
C TYR A 86 28.19 14.11 2.00
N GLY A 87 28.51 14.41 3.26
CA GLY A 87 28.70 15.78 3.76
C GLY A 87 27.41 16.60 3.85
N LYS A 88 26.26 15.93 3.98
CA LYS A 88 24.96 16.56 4.12
C LYS A 88 24.39 16.31 5.52
N SER A 89 23.53 17.20 5.99
CA SER A 89 22.83 17.06 7.26
C SER A 89 21.31 17.04 7.08
N ILE A 90 20.66 16.29 7.95
CA ILE A 90 19.21 16.20 8.05
C ILE A 90 18.84 16.07 9.53
N SER A 91 17.86 16.85 10.01
CA SER A 91 17.43 16.78 11.39
C SER A 91 16.54 15.55 11.66
N ASP A 92 16.54 15.09 12.91
CA ASP A 92 15.66 14.00 13.36
C ASP A 92 14.19 14.32 13.13
N GLU A 93 13.81 15.59 13.34
CA GLU A 93 12.44 16.06 13.09
C GLU A 93 12.08 15.92 11.60
N MET A 94 12.98 16.29 10.70
CA MET A 94 12.76 16.16 9.26
C MET A 94 12.64 14.69 8.84
N ILE A 95 13.49 13.80 9.38
CA ILE A 95 13.39 12.35 9.14
C ILE A 95 12.03 11.82 9.63
N GLU A 96 11.57 12.28 10.79
CA GLU A 96 10.27 11.85 11.32
C GLU A 96 9.11 12.30 10.44
N ARG A 97 9.16 13.52 9.90
CA ARG A 97 8.18 14.03 8.94
C ARG A 97 8.17 13.20 7.66
N ILE A 98 9.35 12.87 7.11
CA ILE A 98 9.45 11.97 5.95
C ILE A 98 8.79 10.63 6.25
N CYS A 99 9.13 10.00 7.39
CA CYS A 99 8.54 8.73 7.79
C CYS A 99 7.01 8.81 7.92
N ASN A 100 6.49 9.90 8.46
CA ASN A 100 5.05 10.11 8.64
C ASN A 100 4.35 10.33 7.30
N ALA A 101 4.90 11.18 6.43
CA ALA A 101 4.31 11.51 5.14
C ALA A 101 4.12 10.25 4.27
N VAL A 102 5.11 9.39 4.20
CA VAL A 102 5.04 8.16 3.40
C VAL A 102 4.78 6.90 4.24
N GLN A 103 4.41 7.07 5.54
CA GLN A 103 4.04 5.99 6.47
C GLN A 103 5.04 4.82 6.47
N CYS A 104 6.33 5.10 6.39
CA CYS A 104 7.42 4.11 6.30
C CYS A 104 7.23 3.09 5.17
N HIS A 105 6.56 3.44 4.09
CA HIS A 105 6.46 2.59 2.91
C HIS A 105 7.80 2.55 2.19
N SER A 106 8.44 1.37 2.14
CA SER A 106 9.87 1.22 1.76
C SER A 106 10.21 1.82 0.39
N TRP A 107 9.34 1.67 -0.60
CA TRP A 107 9.51 2.27 -1.92
C TRP A 107 9.53 3.80 -1.85
N TYR A 108 8.52 4.39 -1.21
CA TYR A 108 8.40 5.85 -1.10
C TYR A 108 9.44 6.45 -0.13
N MET A 109 9.85 5.72 0.90
CA MET A 109 10.97 6.15 1.76
C MET A 109 12.23 6.36 0.92
N GLN A 110 12.58 5.40 0.07
CA GLN A 110 13.74 5.51 -0.80
C GLN A 110 13.58 6.64 -1.83
N GLN A 111 12.43 6.68 -2.51
CA GLN A 111 12.16 7.71 -3.53
C GLN A 111 12.19 9.12 -2.94
N PHE A 112 11.52 9.35 -1.82
CA PHE A 112 11.43 10.67 -1.20
C PHE A 112 12.78 11.11 -0.61
N CYS A 113 13.47 10.24 0.11
CA CYS A 113 14.81 10.51 0.61
C CYS A 113 15.79 10.80 -0.54
N PHE A 114 15.72 10.09 -1.65
CA PHE A 114 16.55 10.34 -2.83
C PHE A 114 16.27 11.71 -3.46
N LEU A 115 15.01 12.11 -3.60
CA LEU A 115 14.63 13.43 -4.10
C LEU A 115 15.18 14.54 -3.20
N ILE A 116 14.99 14.43 -1.88
CA ILE A 116 15.50 15.39 -0.90
C ILE A 116 17.04 15.42 -0.95
N TRP A 117 17.69 14.27 -0.91
CA TRP A 117 19.13 14.14 -0.94
C TRP A 117 19.76 14.80 -2.18
N THR A 118 19.15 14.56 -3.36
CA THR A 118 19.62 15.12 -4.64
C THR A 118 19.55 16.65 -4.65
N ARG A 119 18.53 17.24 -4.00
CA ARG A 119 18.33 18.69 -3.95
C ARG A 119 19.10 19.39 -2.85
N THR A 120 19.50 18.66 -1.80
CA THR A 120 20.22 19.20 -0.67
C THR A 120 21.69 19.43 -1.03
N ALA A 121 22.21 20.65 -0.81
CA ALA A 121 23.63 20.95 -0.92
C ALA A 121 24.38 20.56 0.38
N THR A 122 23.97 21.11 1.52
CA THR A 122 24.58 20.89 2.84
C THR A 122 23.59 20.46 3.89
N GLU A 123 22.46 21.15 4.00
CA GLU A 123 21.43 20.90 5.01
C GLU A 123 20.03 20.84 4.38
N VAL A 124 19.19 19.93 4.89
CA VAL A 124 17.79 19.84 4.48
C VAL A 124 16.98 20.94 5.12
N THR A 125 16.39 21.81 4.30
CA THR A 125 15.54 22.91 4.74
C THR A 125 14.06 22.58 4.51
N GLU A 126 13.18 23.38 5.13
CA GLU A 126 11.73 23.27 4.94
C GLU A 126 11.34 23.43 3.46
N GLU A 127 11.95 24.38 2.75
CA GLU A 127 11.68 24.62 1.32
C GLU A 127 12.08 23.40 0.47
N ILE A 128 13.19 22.74 0.81
CA ILE A 128 13.62 21.52 0.12
C ILE A 128 12.58 20.42 0.38
N TYR A 129 12.17 20.20 1.63
CA TYR A 129 11.18 19.20 1.98
C TYR A 129 9.88 19.41 1.19
N GLN A 130 9.29 20.60 1.24
CA GLN A 130 8.02 20.91 0.59
C GLN A 130 8.10 20.79 -0.94
N SER A 131 9.18 21.29 -1.54
CA SER A 131 9.37 21.19 -2.98
C SER A 131 9.55 19.74 -3.44
N GLN A 132 10.25 18.91 -2.64
CA GLN A 132 10.44 17.51 -2.98
C GLN A 132 9.22 16.63 -2.65
N LEU A 133 8.40 17.01 -1.66
CA LEU A 133 7.10 16.38 -1.43
C LEU A 133 6.17 16.60 -2.63
N THR A 134 6.08 17.84 -3.13
CA THR A 134 5.35 18.15 -4.35
C THR A 134 5.88 17.34 -5.54
N LYS A 135 7.20 17.28 -5.71
CA LYS A 135 7.85 16.50 -6.77
C LYS A 135 7.55 15.00 -6.67
N LEU A 136 7.50 14.45 -5.45
CA LEU A 136 7.11 13.05 -5.21
C LEU A 136 5.69 12.78 -5.73
N LEU A 137 4.73 13.66 -5.39
CA LEU A 137 3.35 13.53 -5.84
C LEU A 137 3.24 13.64 -7.36
N ASP A 138 3.90 14.62 -7.97
CA ASP A 138 3.86 14.83 -9.41
C ASP A 138 4.52 13.69 -10.20
N THR A 139 5.61 13.13 -9.66
CA THR A 139 6.29 11.99 -10.30
C THR A 139 5.42 10.73 -10.35
N ASN A 140 4.54 10.54 -9.37
CA ASN A 140 3.65 9.39 -9.29
C ASN A 140 2.22 9.67 -9.84
N ALA A 141 1.93 10.93 -10.25
CA ALA A 141 0.58 11.35 -10.64
C ALA A 141 -0.01 10.54 -11.80
N ASP A 142 0.76 10.29 -12.86
CA ASP A 142 0.27 9.55 -14.04
C ASP A 142 -0.15 8.11 -13.69
N MET A 143 0.57 7.46 -12.78
CA MET A 143 0.20 6.15 -12.25
C MET A 143 -1.12 6.24 -11.48
N PHE A 144 -1.26 7.19 -10.58
CA PHE A 144 -2.46 7.39 -9.78
C PHE A 144 -3.69 7.75 -10.62
N ILE A 145 -3.51 8.59 -11.66
CA ILE A 145 -4.57 8.90 -12.62
C ILE A 145 -5.01 7.62 -13.33
N THR A 146 -4.07 6.80 -13.79
CA THR A 146 -4.37 5.52 -14.43
C THR A 146 -5.13 4.57 -13.51
N ASP A 147 -4.77 4.52 -12.22
CA ASP A 147 -5.42 3.64 -11.23
C ASP A 147 -6.89 3.99 -11.00
N ILE A 148 -7.24 5.28 -11.08
CA ILE A 148 -8.63 5.76 -10.88
C ILE A 148 -9.37 6.01 -12.19
N ASP A 149 -8.71 5.90 -13.34
CA ASP A 149 -9.36 6.07 -14.64
C ASP A 149 -10.50 5.07 -14.81
N GLY A 150 -11.63 5.56 -15.32
CA GLY A 150 -12.86 4.76 -15.43
C GLY A 150 -13.55 4.42 -14.10
N MET A 151 -13.07 4.93 -12.96
CA MET A 151 -13.70 4.73 -11.67
C MET A 151 -15.02 5.51 -11.58
N PRO A 152 -16.15 4.86 -11.19
CA PRO A 152 -17.43 5.56 -11.02
C PRO A 152 -17.32 6.72 -10.01
N ALA A 153 -18.04 7.82 -10.27
CA ALA A 153 -18.06 8.97 -9.37
C ALA A 153 -18.43 8.62 -7.92
N SER A 154 -19.26 7.61 -7.70
CA SER A 154 -19.61 7.13 -6.36
C SER A 154 -18.46 6.45 -5.62
N GLN A 155 -17.48 5.87 -6.33
CA GLN A 155 -16.26 5.33 -5.73
C GLN A 155 -15.28 6.46 -5.38
N ILE A 156 -15.12 7.44 -6.26
CA ILE A 156 -14.34 8.66 -5.96
C ILE A 156 -14.91 9.38 -4.72
N ALA A 157 -16.22 9.53 -4.65
CA ALA A 157 -16.91 10.11 -3.48
C ALA A 157 -16.63 9.31 -2.19
N PHE A 158 -16.64 7.97 -2.27
CA PHE A 158 -16.31 7.12 -1.13
C PHE A 158 -14.83 7.27 -0.70
N LEU A 159 -13.89 7.33 -1.66
CA LEU A 159 -12.47 7.59 -1.37
C LEU A 159 -12.28 8.96 -0.70
N ARG A 160 -13.02 10.00 -1.14
CA ARG A 160 -12.99 11.32 -0.47
C ARG A 160 -13.40 11.22 0.99
N ALA A 161 -14.52 10.53 1.29
CA ALA A 161 -14.97 10.32 2.66
C ALA A 161 -13.92 9.57 3.51
N VAL A 162 -13.29 8.53 2.96
CA VAL A 162 -12.20 7.80 3.64
C VAL A 162 -11.00 8.71 3.91
N CYS A 163 -10.55 9.50 2.93
CA CYS A 163 -9.44 10.45 3.07
C CYS A 163 -9.68 11.51 4.14
N MET A 164 -10.95 11.89 4.34
CA MET A 164 -11.36 12.86 5.36
C MET A 164 -11.57 12.23 6.74
N GLY A 165 -11.32 10.91 6.87
CA GLY A 165 -11.38 10.20 8.14
C GLY A 165 -12.76 9.75 8.56
N GLU A 166 -13.73 9.75 7.64
CA GLU A 166 -15.08 9.28 7.96
C GLU A 166 -15.10 7.79 8.31
N THR A 167 -15.95 7.45 9.28
CA THR A 167 -16.11 6.06 9.73
C THR A 167 -17.57 5.59 9.59
N HIS A 168 -18.54 6.51 9.65
CA HIS A 168 -19.97 6.22 9.62
C HIS A 168 -20.61 6.51 8.26
N PHE A 169 -20.18 5.79 7.23
CA PHE A 169 -20.54 6.02 5.82
C PHE A 169 -22.05 5.92 5.50
N ASN A 170 -22.87 5.37 6.39
CA ASN A 170 -24.33 5.32 6.24
C ASN A 170 -25.04 6.44 7.02
N ALA A 171 -24.33 7.28 7.76
CA ALA A 171 -24.93 8.42 8.45
C ALA A 171 -25.47 9.43 7.42
N GLN A 172 -26.69 9.91 7.62
CA GLN A 172 -27.39 10.79 6.67
C GLN A 172 -26.56 12.03 6.31
N GLN A 173 -25.88 12.60 7.28
CA GLN A 173 -25.00 13.76 7.07
C GLN A 173 -23.83 13.42 6.14
N VAL A 174 -23.12 12.30 6.39
CA VAL A 174 -21.98 11.86 5.57
C VAL A 174 -22.41 11.48 4.16
N VAL A 175 -23.57 10.79 4.04
CA VAL A 175 -24.14 10.45 2.74
C VAL A 175 -24.45 11.70 1.92
N ALA A 176 -25.02 12.74 2.56
CA ALA A 176 -25.37 13.99 1.88
C ALA A 176 -24.12 14.81 1.52
N GLU A 177 -23.17 14.91 2.44
CA GLU A 177 -21.94 15.71 2.28
C GLU A 177 -21.06 15.19 1.12
N TYR A 178 -20.84 13.88 1.07
CA TYR A 178 -19.96 13.26 0.05
C TYR A 178 -20.71 12.72 -1.17
N GLY A 179 -22.04 12.67 -1.14
CA GLY A 179 -22.83 12.12 -2.24
C GLY A 179 -22.67 10.58 -2.40
N LEU A 180 -22.62 9.85 -1.27
CA LEU A 180 -22.29 8.42 -1.28
C LEU A 180 -23.40 7.53 -1.88
N GLY A 181 -24.63 8.05 -2.02
CA GLY A 181 -25.77 7.34 -2.57
C GLY A 181 -26.44 6.37 -1.58
N ALA A 182 -27.16 5.38 -2.11
CA ALA A 182 -27.92 4.43 -1.29
C ALA A 182 -27.01 3.45 -0.53
N PRO A 183 -27.46 2.87 0.61
CA PRO A 183 -26.67 1.92 1.41
C PRO A 183 -26.11 0.73 0.62
N ARG A 184 -26.85 0.26 -0.38
CA ARG A 184 -26.39 -0.82 -1.28
C ARG A 184 -25.17 -0.37 -2.13
N THR A 185 -25.19 0.87 -2.61
CA THR A 185 -24.07 1.45 -3.38
C THR A 185 -22.83 1.59 -2.49
N ILE A 186 -23.00 2.10 -1.27
CA ILE A 186 -21.93 2.23 -0.26
C ILE A 186 -21.29 0.88 0.00
N THR A 187 -22.10 -0.16 0.26
CA THR A 187 -21.61 -1.52 0.52
C THR A 187 -20.84 -2.09 -0.69
N LYS A 188 -21.35 -1.88 -1.91
CA LYS A 188 -20.70 -2.32 -3.15
C LYS A 188 -19.36 -1.60 -3.35
N ASN A 189 -19.35 -0.27 -3.23
CA ASN A 189 -18.13 0.54 -3.40
C ASN A 189 -17.04 0.16 -2.40
N LYS A 190 -17.41 0.01 -1.12
CA LYS A 190 -16.52 -0.47 -0.06
C LYS A 190 -15.88 -1.81 -0.43
N LYS A 191 -16.68 -2.79 -0.83
CA LYS A 191 -16.17 -4.11 -1.24
C LYS A 191 -15.21 -4.01 -2.41
N THR A 192 -15.60 -3.31 -3.47
CA THR A 192 -14.78 -3.15 -4.68
C THR A 192 -13.46 -2.44 -4.39
N LEU A 193 -13.48 -1.37 -3.57
CA LEU A 193 -12.27 -0.61 -3.24
C LEU A 193 -11.30 -1.42 -2.36
N VAL A 194 -11.82 -2.27 -1.47
CA VAL A 194 -10.99 -3.23 -0.71
C VAL A 194 -10.39 -4.29 -1.64
N GLU A 195 -11.20 -4.88 -2.54
CA GLU A 195 -10.72 -5.89 -3.50
C GLU A 195 -9.69 -5.35 -4.50
N ARG A 196 -9.75 -4.04 -4.78
CA ARG A 196 -8.78 -3.35 -5.64
C ARG A 196 -7.59 -2.77 -4.87
N ASP A 197 -7.45 -3.04 -3.58
CA ASP A 197 -6.39 -2.56 -2.70
C ASP A 197 -6.27 -1.01 -2.60
N PHE A 198 -7.34 -0.26 -2.84
CA PHE A 198 -7.36 1.20 -2.60
C PHE A 198 -7.49 1.52 -1.13
N ILE A 199 -8.30 0.75 -0.39
CA ILE A 199 -8.55 0.94 1.03
C ILE A 199 -8.40 -0.37 1.80
N GLU A 200 -8.00 -0.28 3.05
CA GLU A 200 -7.99 -1.39 3.99
C GLU A 200 -8.72 -1.02 5.29
N LYS A 201 -9.23 -2.05 5.99
CA LYS A 201 -9.89 -1.84 7.28
C LYS A 201 -8.88 -1.33 8.31
N SER A 202 -9.24 -0.27 9.03
CA SER A 202 -8.45 0.33 10.10
C SER A 202 -9.37 0.77 11.25
N GLY A 203 -9.28 0.10 12.39
CA GLY A 203 -10.22 0.32 13.50
C GLY A 203 -11.67 0.12 13.05
N ASP A 204 -12.50 1.11 13.33
CA ASP A 204 -13.93 1.12 12.96
C ASP A 204 -14.18 1.64 11.53
N GLY A 205 -13.14 2.15 10.87
CA GLY A 205 -13.22 2.75 9.53
C GLY A 205 -12.33 2.06 8.51
N PHE A 206 -11.91 2.86 7.54
CA PHE A 206 -10.99 2.50 6.46
C PHE A 206 -9.90 3.54 6.35
N LYS A 207 -8.74 3.14 5.83
CA LYS A 207 -7.66 4.04 5.42
C LYS A 207 -7.20 3.67 4.01
N MET A 208 -6.55 4.60 3.35
CA MET A 208 -5.88 4.32 2.08
C MET A 208 -4.72 3.35 2.30
N VAL A 209 -4.53 2.44 1.34
CA VAL A 209 -3.43 1.47 1.37
C VAL A 209 -2.12 2.15 1.00
N ASP A 210 -2.14 3.00 -0.05
CA ASP A 210 -0.99 3.73 -0.53
C ASP A 210 -0.94 5.15 0.08
N PRO A 211 0.08 5.47 0.89
CA PRO A 211 0.18 6.76 1.57
C PRO A 211 0.47 7.94 0.62
N VAL A 212 1.17 7.71 -0.49
CA VAL A 212 1.47 8.78 -1.45
C VAL A 212 0.28 9.03 -2.37
N PHE A 213 -0.45 7.97 -2.73
CA PHE A 213 -1.76 8.10 -3.37
C PHE A 213 -2.73 8.89 -2.48
N GLU A 214 -2.77 8.63 -1.16
CA GLU A 214 -3.59 9.39 -0.22
C GLU A 214 -3.26 10.89 -0.24
N LEU A 215 -1.97 11.26 -0.18
CA LEU A 215 -1.53 12.65 -0.21
C LEU A 215 -1.89 13.32 -1.55
N TRP A 216 -1.64 12.64 -2.67
CA TRP A 216 -1.99 13.11 -3.99
C TRP A 216 -3.51 13.29 -4.14
N PHE A 217 -4.29 12.30 -3.70
CA PHE A 217 -5.75 12.33 -3.77
C PHE A 217 -6.34 13.44 -2.89
N LYS A 218 -5.78 13.69 -1.72
CA LYS A 218 -6.16 14.83 -0.87
C LYS A 218 -5.91 16.16 -1.57
N ARG A 219 -4.78 16.30 -2.26
CA ARG A 219 -4.45 17.50 -3.03
C ARG A 219 -5.44 17.72 -4.18
N GLU A 220 -5.66 16.69 -5.01
CA GLU A 220 -6.43 16.83 -6.24
C GLU A 220 -7.96 16.81 -6.02
N TYR A 221 -8.44 16.06 -5.05
CA TYR A 221 -9.87 15.79 -4.87
C TYR A 221 -10.48 16.37 -3.58
N CYS A 222 -9.66 16.76 -2.62
CA CYS A 222 -10.13 17.32 -1.35
C CYS A 222 -9.62 18.76 -1.11
N ASN A 223 -8.81 19.34 -2.00
CA ASN A 223 -8.18 20.66 -1.86
C ASN A 223 -7.37 20.82 -0.56
N ILE A 224 -6.71 19.76 -0.11
CA ILE A 224 -5.85 19.76 1.07
C ILE A 224 -4.40 19.66 0.59
N LEU A 225 -3.61 20.70 0.86
CA LEU A 225 -2.19 20.70 0.54
C LEU A 225 -1.44 19.77 1.50
N PRO A 226 -0.50 18.96 1.02
CA PRO A 226 0.36 18.14 1.85
C PRO A 226 1.29 19.02 2.70
N GLN A 227 1.49 18.63 3.97
CA GLN A 227 2.34 19.36 4.93
C GLN A 227 3.59 18.54 5.29
#